data_98019e1a2fbad76c9b3e9f297bfb3ec1
#
_entry.id   98019e1a2fbad76c9b3e9f297bfb3ec1
#
_cell.length_a   1.000
_cell.length_b   1.000
_cell.length_c   1.000
_cell.angle_alpha   90.00
_cell.angle_beta   90.00
_cell.angle_gamma   90.00
#
_symmetry.space_group_name_H-M   'P 1'
#
loop_
_entity.id
_entity.type
_entity.pdbx_description
1 polymer ?
#
loop_
_entity_poly.entity_id
_entity_poly.type
_entity_poly.pdbx_seq_one_letter_code
_entity_poly.pdbx_strand_id
1 'polypeptide(L)'
;MAQALQVLKDKGVTISQEEEEGAIAAILLHDLGHGPFSHSLEHSIARGTSHEELSLAFMQQLNLEMGGRLNLAIAIFCNQYHKKFLHQLVSSQLDVDRLDYLHRDSFFSGVAEGTIGLERIIKMLYVSSDELVVEAKGIYSIEKFLIARRMMYWQVYLHKTVVGAEQMLIAILQRARELVGQDVPTFTTSRLHFFLSGKNEKEPIASWLDIFAGLDDSDISIAIKEWATHPDPILSDMCRRLNYRNLLHAELSGTAFSPERVKEVKAICQEKMGLSEPHAGYVCFAGEVTNSFYNPKQEAIKILFKNNRLEDIYTASEMLNHSALANTVKKYFFCYPKEIALWI
;
A
#
# COMPACT_ATOMS: atom_id res chain seq x y z
N MET A 1 4.92 -18.71 -1.98
CA MET A 1 4.59 -19.54 -0.79
C MET A 1 4.98 -21.00 -0.99
N ALA A 2 4.34 -21.80 -1.87
CA ALA A 2 4.62 -23.24 -2.00
C ALA A 2 6.12 -23.59 -2.17
N GLN A 3 6.84 -22.83 -2.97
CA GLN A 3 8.28 -23.00 -3.17
C GLN A 3 9.11 -22.76 -1.88
N ALA A 4 8.73 -21.74 -1.09
CA ALA A 4 9.39 -21.47 0.20
C ALA A 4 9.15 -22.61 1.21
N LEU A 5 7.91 -23.07 1.32
CA LEU A 5 7.55 -24.22 2.19
C LEU A 5 8.29 -25.49 1.78
N GLN A 6 8.40 -25.77 0.47
CA GLN A 6 9.13 -26.94 -0.02
C GLN A 6 10.61 -26.88 0.35
N VAL A 7 11.27 -25.72 0.16
CA VAL A 7 12.67 -25.53 0.55
C VAL A 7 12.88 -25.75 2.05
N LEU A 8 11.95 -25.26 2.89
CA LEU A 8 12.03 -25.47 4.34
C LEU A 8 11.87 -26.96 4.71
N LYS A 9 10.93 -27.68 4.07
CA LYS A 9 10.77 -29.14 4.23
C LYS A 9 12.03 -29.89 3.82
N ASP A 10 12.64 -29.56 2.68
CA ASP A 10 13.86 -30.19 2.18
C ASP A 10 15.04 -29.98 3.13
N LYS A 11 15.00 -28.93 3.96
CA LYS A 11 15.97 -28.64 5.02
C LYS A 11 15.62 -29.26 6.37
N GLY A 12 14.60 -30.09 6.43
CA GLY A 12 14.21 -30.84 7.64
C GLY A 12 13.25 -30.10 8.57
N VAL A 13 12.68 -28.96 8.14
CA VAL A 13 11.62 -28.29 8.92
C VAL A 13 10.33 -29.09 8.83
N THR A 14 9.79 -29.49 9.96
CA THR A 14 8.53 -30.23 10.00
C THR A 14 7.36 -29.31 9.71
N ILE A 15 6.72 -29.50 8.56
CA ILE A 15 5.51 -28.79 8.12
C ILE A 15 4.51 -29.85 7.67
N SER A 16 3.38 -29.92 8.36
CA SER A 16 2.29 -30.85 7.96
C SER A 16 1.59 -30.37 6.70
N GLN A 17 0.83 -31.25 6.08
CA GLN A 17 0.01 -30.87 4.92
C GLN A 17 -1.03 -29.80 5.27
N GLU A 18 -1.65 -29.90 6.44
CA GLU A 18 -2.61 -28.93 6.94
C GLU A 18 -1.96 -27.53 7.13
N GLU A 19 -0.73 -27.49 7.69
CA GLU A 19 0.04 -26.26 7.84
C GLU A 19 0.43 -25.63 6.50
N GLU A 20 0.79 -26.44 5.51
CA GLU A 20 1.08 -26.00 4.16
C GLU A 20 -0.16 -25.39 3.50
N GLU A 21 -1.30 -26.11 3.54
CA GLU A 21 -2.57 -25.62 3.02
C GLU A 21 -3.02 -24.33 3.72
N GLY A 22 -2.89 -24.28 5.05
CA GLY A 22 -3.19 -23.12 5.86
C GLY A 22 -2.34 -21.88 5.50
N ALA A 23 -1.03 -22.07 5.32
CA ALA A 23 -0.13 -20.98 4.93
C ALA A 23 -0.39 -20.49 3.49
N ILE A 24 -0.69 -21.41 2.56
CA ILE A 24 -1.09 -21.06 1.18
C ILE A 24 -2.42 -20.29 1.17
N ALA A 25 -3.40 -20.75 1.95
CA ALA A 25 -4.67 -20.05 2.06
C ALA A 25 -4.50 -18.66 2.72
N ALA A 26 -3.66 -18.55 3.76
CA ALA A 26 -3.38 -17.27 4.42
C ALA A 26 -2.81 -16.24 3.44
N ILE A 27 -1.78 -16.59 2.65
CA ILE A 27 -1.19 -15.66 1.69
C ILE A 27 -2.11 -15.38 0.48
N LEU A 28 -2.96 -16.32 0.10
CA LEU A 28 -3.92 -16.11 -0.98
C LEU A 28 -5.00 -15.09 -0.60
N LEU A 29 -5.39 -15.09 0.67
CA LEU A 29 -6.53 -14.32 1.16
C LEU A 29 -6.11 -13.03 1.91
N HIS A 30 -4.81 -12.80 2.14
CA HIS A 30 -4.33 -11.71 3.00
C HIS A 30 -4.73 -10.31 2.49
N ASP A 31 -4.91 -10.14 1.19
CA ASP A 31 -5.19 -8.86 0.52
C ASP A 31 -6.66 -8.72 0.06
N LEU A 32 -7.57 -9.61 0.48
CA LEU A 32 -9.00 -9.50 0.13
C LEU A 32 -9.65 -8.19 0.59
N GLY A 33 -9.07 -7.54 1.59
CA GLY A 33 -9.56 -6.28 2.13
C GLY A 33 -9.17 -5.05 1.31
N HIS A 34 -8.41 -5.19 0.24
CA HIS A 34 -8.12 -4.07 -0.65
C HIS A 34 -9.34 -3.71 -1.49
N GLY A 35 -9.77 -2.43 -1.39
CA GLY A 35 -10.83 -1.86 -2.21
C GLY A 35 -10.34 -1.29 -3.54
N PRO A 36 -11.18 -0.53 -4.24
CA PRO A 36 -10.82 0.15 -5.48
C PRO A 36 -9.55 0.97 -5.34
N PHE A 37 -8.66 0.87 -6.35
CA PHE A 37 -7.36 1.53 -6.38
C PHE A 37 -6.48 1.21 -5.16
N SER A 38 -6.75 0.11 -4.48
CA SER A 38 -5.94 -0.46 -3.38
C SER A 38 -5.46 0.59 -2.37
N HIS A 39 -4.16 0.70 -2.15
CA HIS A 39 -3.58 1.61 -1.17
C HIS A 39 -3.90 3.10 -1.39
N SER A 40 -4.09 3.53 -2.65
CA SER A 40 -4.39 4.94 -2.95
C SER A 40 -5.69 5.44 -2.32
N LEU A 41 -6.69 4.57 -2.16
CA LEU A 41 -8.00 4.91 -1.63
C LEU A 41 -8.36 4.22 -0.31
N GLU A 42 -7.46 3.45 0.28
CA GLU A 42 -7.71 2.69 1.51
C GLU A 42 -8.40 3.53 2.60
N HIS A 43 -7.87 4.72 2.87
CA HIS A 43 -8.42 5.62 3.89
C HIS A 43 -9.51 6.56 3.37
N SER A 44 -9.87 6.47 2.09
CA SER A 44 -10.86 7.34 1.45
C SER A 44 -12.22 6.69 1.27
N ILE A 45 -12.27 5.38 1.10
CA ILE A 45 -13.50 4.60 0.90
C ILE A 45 -14.01 4.08 2.26
N ALA A 46 -13.37 3.09 2.85
CA ALA A 46 -13.75 2.49 4.14
C ALA A 46 -13.01 3.20 5.28
N ARG A 47 -13.37 4.46 5.55
CA ARG A 47 -12.69 5.26 6.57
C ARG A 47 -12.70 4.59 7.93
N GLY A 48 -11.56 4.63 8.61
CA GLY A 48 -11.40 4.08 9.95
C GLY A 48 -11.23 2.56 10.02
N THR A 49 -11.17 1.88 8.87
CA THR A 49 -10.97 0.43 8.80
C THR A 49 -9.76 0.14 7.90
N SER A 50 -8.83 -0.68 8.37
CA SER A 50 -7.66 -1.07 7.58
C SER A 50 -7.99 -2.23 6.63
N HIS A 51 -7.17 -2.39 5.57
CA HIS A 51 -7.33 -3.53 4.67
C HIS A 51 -7.08 -4.86 5.37
N GLU A 52 -6.24 -4.92 6.40
CA GLU A 52 -6.02 -6.14 7.19
C GLU A 52 -7.28 -6.52 8.00
N GLU A 53 -7.98 -5.53 8.59
CA GLU A 53 -9.25 -5.77 9.29
C GLU A 53 -10.31 -6.29 8.33
N LEU A 54 -10.39 -5.72 7.12
CA LEU A 54 -11.30 -6.17 6.07
C LEU A 54 -10.94 -7.56 5.57
N SER A 55 -9.65 -7.84 5.33
CA SER A 55 -9.17 -9.18 4.93
C SER A 55 -9.56 -10.23 5.98
N LEU A 56 -9.36 -9.91 7.26
CA LEU A 56 -9.77 -10.80 8.35
C LEU A 56 -11.28 -11.03 8.37
N ALA A 57 -12.09 -9.98 8.18
CA ALA A 57 -13.54 -10.10 8.12
C ALA A 57 -14.00 -11.01 6.96
N PHE A 58 -13.41 -10.85 5.76
CA PHE A 58 -13.65 -11.74 4.64
C PHE A 58 -13.24 -13.18 4.92
N MET A 59 -12.05 -13.39 5.48
CA MET A 59 -11.59 -14.73 5.84
C MET A 59 -12.53 -15.39 6.86
N GLN A 60 -13.04 -14.65 7.82
CA GLN A 60 -13.98 -15.15 8.82
C GLN A 60 -15.34 -15.52 8.19
N GLN A 61 -15.88 -14.70 7.30
CA GLN A 61 -17.11 -14.99 6.58
C GLN A 61 -16.96 -16.25 5.70
N LEU A 62 -15.90 -16.30 4.87
CA LEU A 62 -15.59 -17.48 4.06
C LEU A 62 -15.38 -18.73 4.91
N ASN A 63 -14.75 -18.60 6.08
CA ASN A 63 -14.53 -19.71 6.99
C ASN A 63 -15.85 -20.32 7.50
N LEU A 64 -16.85 -19.48 7.81
CA LEU A 64 -18.18 -19.95 8.17
C LEU A 64 -18.85 -20.72 7.02
N GLU A 65 -18.79 -20.18 5.80
CA GLU A 65 -19.35 -20.82 4.60
C GLU A 65 -18.65 -22.15 4.27
N MET A 66 -17.35 -22.24 4.55
CA MET A 66 -16.52 -23.43 4.32
C MET A 66 -16.50 -24.41 5.51
N GLY A 67 -17.34 -24.22 6.53
CA GLY A 67 -17.44 -25.12 7.68
C GLY A 67 -16.17 -25.20 8.53
N GLY A 68 -15.45 -24.08 8.70
CA GLY A 68 -14.26 -23.98 9.55
C GLY A 68 -12.93 -24.35 8.88
N ARG A 69 -12.90 -24.58 7.58
CA ARG A 69 -11.67 -25.03 6.85
C ARG A 69 -10.56 -24.00 6.81
N LEU A 70 -10.85 -22.71 7.05
CA LEU A 70 -9.86 -21.63 7.08
C LEU A 70 -9.34 -21.31 8.50
N ASN A 71 -9.74 -22.09 9.54
CA ASN A 71 -9.32 -21.79 10.91
C ASN A 71 -7.79 -21.66 11.05
N LEU A 72 -7.01 -22.55 10.45
CA LEU A 72 -5.57 -22.49 10.51
C LEU A 72 -4.99 -21.32 9.70
N ALA A 73 -5.55 -21.03 8.53
CA ALA A 73 -5.15 -19.87 7.72
C ALA A 73 -5.36 -18.56 8.49
N ILE A 74 -6.50 -18.41 9.16
CA ILE A 74 -6.81 -17.24 10.00
C ILE A 74 -5.84 -17.15 11.18
N ALA A 75 -5.56 -18.28 11.86
CA ALA A 75 -4.61 -18.30 12.97
C ALA A 75 -3.18 -17.92 12.53
N ILE A 76 -2.76 -18.34 11.33
CA ILE A 76 -1.47 -17.95 10.73
C ILE A 76 -1.49 -16.46 10.36
N PHE A 77 -2.53 -15.98 9.69
CA PHE A 77 -2.69 -14.58 9.32
C PHE A 77 -2.64 -13.64 10.54
N CYS A 78 -3.34 -14.01 11.61
CA CYS A 78 -3.40 -13.22 12.86
C CYS A 78 -2.17 -13.39 13.77
N ASN A 79 -1.12 -14.12 13.37
CA ASN A 79 0.04 -14.46 14.22
C ASN A 79 -0.34 -15.16 15.53
N GLN A 80 -1.38 -15.98 15.52
CA GLN A 80 -1.88 -16.73 16.68
C GLN A 80 -1.46 -18.21 16.68
N TYR A 81 -0.82 -18.66 15.60
CA TYR A 81 -0.32 -20.01 15.50
C TYR A 81 1.08 -20.14 16.11
N HIS A 82 1.37 -21.27 16.78
CA HIS A 82 2.62 -21.45 17.53
C HIS A 82 3.87 -21.41 16.65
N LYS A 83 3.83 -21.87 15.38
CA LYS A 83 4.93 -21.78 14.43
C LYS A 83 4.96 -20.40 13.78
N LYS A 84 5.65 -19.47 14.40
CA LYS A 84 5.70 -18.05 13.99
C LYS A 84 6.21 -17.85 12.56
N PHE A 85 7.14 -18.70 12.10
CA PHE A 85 7.68 -18.59 10.75
C PHE A 85 6.62 -18.70 9.65
N LEU A 86 5.49 -19.38 9.90
CA LEU A 86 4.39 -19.44 8.93
C LEU A 86 3.72 -18.09 8.76
N HIS A 87 3.48 -17.36 9.86
CA HIS A 87 3.02 -15.97 9.79
C HIS A 87 4.06 -15.08 9.12
N GLN A 88 5.34 -15.24 9.46
CA GLN A 88 6.42 -14.42 8.89
C GLN A 88 6.61 -14.63 7.38
N LEU A 89 6.21 -15.78 6.83
CA LEU A 89 6.13 -15.98 5.40
C LEU A 89 4.96 -15.22 4.74
N VAL A 90 3.91 -14.89 5.49
CA VAL A 90 2.74 -14.12 5.01
C VAL A 90 2.94 -12.62 5.21
N SER A 91 3.42 -12.21 6.39
CA SER A 91 3.59 -10.80 6.75
C SER A 91 4.83 -10.62 7.61
N SER A 92 5.90 -10.08 7.03
CA SER A 92 7.15 -9.72 7.71
C SER A 92 7.97 -8.74 6.89
N GLN A 93 9.21 -8.45 7.30
CA GLN A 93 10.13 -7.65 6.48
C GLN A 93 10.70 -8.42 5.28
N LEU A 94 10.60 -9.76 5.31
CA LEU A 94 11.05 -10.66 4.23
C LEU A 94 9.98 -11.74 4.00
N ASP A 95 8.77 -11.34 3.68
CA ASP A 95 7.66 -12.23 3.35
C ASP A 95 7.60 -12.55 1.84
N VAL A 96 6.75 -13.50 1.49
CA VAL A 96 6.64 -13.94 0.09
C VAL A 96 5.87 -12.97 -0.79
N ASP A 97 5.03 -12.12 -0.20
CA ASP A 97 4.32 -11.05 -0.91
C ASP A 97 5.32 -10.00 -1.40
N ARG A 98 6.19 -9.49 -0.51
CA ARG A 98 7.25 -8.54 -0.89
C ARG A 98 8.19 -9.10 -1.94
N LEU A 99 8.54 -10.37 -1.83
CA LEU A 99 9.38 -11.04 -2.82
C LEU A 99 8.67 -11.14 -4.18
N ASP A 100 7.38 -11.39 -4.20
CA ASP A 100 6.60 -11.50 -5.43
C ASP A 100 6.38 -10.14 -6.09
N TYR A 101 5.84 -9.15 -5.38
CA TYR A 101 5.54 -7.88 -5.99
C TYR A 101 6.80 -7.13 -6.44
N LEU A 102 7.89 -7.15 -5.68
CA LEU A 102 9.14 -6.50 -6.13
C LEU A 102 9.66 -7.10 -7.43
N HIS A 103 9.63 -8.43 -7.54
CA HIS A 103 10.04 -9.11 -8.77
C HIS A 103 9.13 -8.76 -9.95
N ARG A 104 7.84 -8.79 -9.75
CA ARG A 104 6.81 -8.52 -10.75
C ARG A 104 6.81 -7.05 -11.17
N ASP A 105 6.83 -6.14 -10.23
CA ASP A 105 6.79 -4.70 -10.50
C ASP A 105 8.08 -4.21 -11.17
N SER A 106 9.24 -4.76 -10.81
CA SER A 106 10.50 -4.51 -11.53
C SER A 106 10.37 -4.89 -13.00
N PHE A 107 9.80 -6.05 -13.28
CA PHE A 107 9.60 -6.53 -14.66
C PHE A 107 8.63 -5.61 -15.43
N PHE A 108 7.44 -5.33 -14.89
CA PHE A 108 6.40 -4.56 -15.60
C PHE A 108 6.70 -3.06 -15.68
N SER A 109 7.42 -2.50 -14.71
CA SER A 109 7.83 -1.09 -14.76
C SER A 109 9.10 -0.86 -15.60
N GLY A 110 9.86 -1.92 -15.89
CA GLY A 110 11.15 -1.83 -16.56
C GLY A 110 12.27 -1.25 -15.69
N VAL A 111 12.07 -1.15 -14.38
CA VAL A 111 13.07 -0.62 -13.43
C VAL A 111 14.01 -1.74 -13.00
N ALA A 112 15.15 -1.84 -13.67
CA ALA A 112 16.11 -2.92 -13.45
C ALA A 112 16.73 -2.95 -12.04
N GLU A 113 16.77 -1.81 -11.35
CA GLU A 113 17.23 -1.70 -9.96
C GLU A 113 16.37 -2.48 -8.98
N GLY A 114 15.10 -2.71 -9.33
CA GLY A 114 14.16 -3.55 -8.54
C GLY A 114 14.40 -5.06 -8.67
N THR A 115 15.26 -5.50 -9.58
CA THR A 115 15.52 -6.92 -9.80
C THR A 115 16.18 -7.56 -8.58
N ILE A 116 15.58 -8.62 -8.04
CA ILE A 116 16.08 -9.39 -6.90
C ILE A 116 16.41 -10.83 -7.30
N GLY A 117 17.29 -11.46 -6.55
CA GLY A 117 17.62 -12.89 -6.73
C GLY A 117 16.63 -13.79 -5.99
N LEU A 118 15.35 -13.79 -6.42
CA LEU A 118 14.22 -14.44 -5.75
C LEU A 118 14.51 -15.90 -5.38
N GLU A 119 14.89 -16.73 -6.35
CA GLU A 119 15.18 -18.16 -6.13
C GLU A 119 16.29 -18.37 -5.09
N ARG A 120 17.34 -17.54 -5.12
CA ARG A 120 18.42 -17.63 -4.17
C ARG A 120 17.97 -17.20 -2.77
N ILE A 121 17.14 -16.17 -2.64
CA ILE A 121 16.58 -15.76 -1.35
C ILE A 121 15.78 -16.91 -0.77
N ILE A 122 14.84 -17.47 -1.51
CA ILE A 122 14.01 -18.59 -1.07
C ILE A 122 14.90 -19.78 -0.67
N LYS A 123 15.91 -20.11 -1.47
CA LYS A 123 16.85 -21.22 -1.15
C LYS A 123 17.64 -20.99 0.14
N MET A 124 17.84 -19.74 0.57
CA MET A 124 18.57 -19.39 1.80
C MET A 124 17.66 -19.27 3.03
N LEU A 125 16.33 -19.35 2.89
CA LEU A 125 15.42 -19.38 4.01
C LEU A 125 15.66 -20.63 4.88
N TYR A 126 15.52 -20.44 6.19
CA TYR A 126 15.59 -21.50 7.18
C TYR A 126 14.70 -21.14 8.38
N VAL A 127 14.51 -22.09 9.32
CA VAL A 127 13.78 -21.87 10.56
C VAL A 127 14.68 -22.16 11.75
N SER A 128 14.75 -21.23 12.67
CA SER A 128 15.47 -21.41 13.94
C SER A 128 14.59 -20.93 15.10
N SER A 129 14.36 -21.78 16.09
CA SER A 129 13.48 -21.45 17.24
C SER A 129 12.09 -20.94 16.83
N ASP A 130 11.45 -21.61 15.87
CA ASP A 130 10.14 -21.25 15.29
C ASP A 130 10.07 -19.90 14.58
N GLU A 131 11.21 -19.27 14.31
CA GLU A 131 11.30 -18.01 13.55
C GLU A 131 11.93 -18.22 12.17
N LEU A 132 11.48 -17.46 11.20
CA LEU A 132 12.06 -17.39 9.86
C LEU A 132 13.42 -16.69 9.94
N VAL A 133 14.44 -17.32 9.40
CA VAL A 133 15.81 -16.80 9.35
C VAL A 133 16.42 -17.01 7.97
N VAL A 134 17.52 -16.34 7.68
CA VAL A 134 18.27 -16.51 6.43
C VAL A 134 19.66 -17.07 6.77
N GLU A 135 20.08 -18.11 6.09
CA GLU A 135 21.45 -18.62 6.21
C GLU A 135 22.48 -17.52 5.81
N ALA A 136 23.60 -17.42 6.52
CA ALA A 136 24.63 -16.41 6.31
C ALA A 136 25.13 -16.30 4.85
N LYS A 137 25.07 -17.41 4.09
CA LYS A 137 25.38 -17.43 2.65
C LYS A 137 24.43 -16.56 1.81
N GLY A 138 23.27 -16.18 2.39
CA GLY A 138 22.25 -15.36 1.75
C GLY A 138 22.42 -13.86 1.99
N ILE A 139 23.35 -13.40 2.83
CA ILE A 139 23.48 -11.99 3.25
C ILE A 139 23.45 -11.05 2.05
N TYR A 140 24.29 -11.25 1.04
CA TYR A 140 24.33 -10.38 -0.13
C TYR A 140 23.02 -10.33 -0.95
N SER A 141 22.23 -11.42 -0.91
CA SER A 141 20.92 -11.44 -1.57
C SER A 141 19.89 -10.61 -0.79
N ILE A 142 19.96 -10.62 0.55
CA ILE A 142 19.10 -9.79 1.40
C ILE A 142 19.50 -8.31 1.33
N GLU A 143 20.79 -8.01 1.30
CA GLU A 143 21.29 -6.64 1.06
C GLU A 143 20.73 -6.10 -0.25
N LYS A 144 20.85 -6.87 -1.34
CA LYS A 144 20.30 -6.49 -2.64
C LYS A 144 18.78 -6.34 -2.60
N PHE A 145 18.06 -7.21 -1.90
CA PHE A 145 16.60 -7.12 -1.71
C PHE A 145 16.20 -5.80 -1.03
N LEU A 146 16.87 -5.42 0.06
CA LEU A 146 16.59 -4.17 0.78
C LEU A 146 16.91 -2.93 -0.08
N ILE A 147 18.00 -2.97 -0.85
CA ILE A 147 18.37 -1.91 -1.78
C ILE A 147 17.35 -1.81 -2.92
N ALA A 148 17.01 -2.94 -3.55
CA ALA A 148 16.02 -3.01 -4.63
C ALA A 148 14.66 -2.47 -4.17
N ARG A 149 14.17 -2.91 -3.00
CA ARG A 149 12.95 -2.39 -2.39
C ARG A 149 13.00 -0.87 -2.25
N ARG A 150 14.09 -0.31 -1.74
CA ARG A 150 14.28 1.13 -1.62
C ARG A 150 14.23 1.84 -2.97
N MET A 151 14.88 1.30 -4.00
CA MET A 151 14.89 1.89 -5.35
C MET A 151 13.50 1.88 -5.98
N MET A 152 12.75 0.76 -5.85
CA MET A 152 11.38 0.66 -6.34
C MET A 152 10.47 1.68 -5.68
N TYR A 153 10.60 1.92 -4.36
CA TYR A 153 9.84 2.98 -3.69
C TYR A 153 10.11 4.36 -4.29
N TRP A 154 11.37 4.67 -4.63
CA TRP A 154 11.70 5.99 -5.17
C TRP A 154 11.35 6.16 -6.63
N GLN A 155 11.54 5.13 -7.43
CA GLN A 155 11.41 5.22 -8.87
C GLN A 155 9.99 4.88 -9.36
N VAL A 156 9.23 4.10 -8.60
CA VAL A 156 7.91 3.63 -8.98
C VAL A 156 6.85 4.13 -8.00
N TYR A 157 6.82 3.62 -6.77
CA TYR A 157 5.68 3.84 -5.86
C TYR A 157 5.56 5.29 -5.37
N LEU A 158 6.66 5.97 -5.08
CA LEU A 158 6.68 7.38 -4.70
C LEU A 158 7.16 8.30 -5.82
N HIS A 159 6.99 7.89 -7.09
CA HIS A 159 7.27 8.80 -8.19
C HIS A 159 6.30 9.97 -8.17
N LYS A 160 6.81 11.20 -8.39
CA LYS A 160 6.00 12.43 -8.28
C LYS A 160 4.69 12.41 -9.06
N THR A 161 4.66 11.76 -10.23
CA THR A 161 3.45 11.64 -11.06
C THR A 161 2.43 10.71 -10.42
N VAL A 162 2.88 9.61 -9.79
CA VAL A 162 2.02 8.68 -9.06
C VAL A 162 1.41 9.38 -7.86
N VAL A 163 2.25 9.99 -7.01
CA VAL A 163 1.79 10.76 -5.84
C VAL A 163 0.79 11.85 -6.27
N GLY A 164 1.09 12.61 -7.34
CA GLY A 164 0.17 13.63 -7.84
C GLY A 164 -1.18 13.07 -8.29
N ALA A 165 -1.19 11.95 -9.00
CA ALA A 165 -2.43 11.30 -9.46
C ALA A 165 -3.25 10.73 -8.30
N GLU A 166 -2.61 10.07 -7.33
CA GLU A 166 -3.26 9.55 -6.12
C GLU A 166 -3.89 10.66 -5.28
N GLN A 167 -3.16 11.75 -5.06
CA GLN A 167 -3.67 12.89 -4.31
C GLN A 167 -4.84 13.58 -5.02
N MET A 168 -4.81 13.65 -6.35
CA MET A 168 -5.95 14.13 -7.13
C MET A 168 -7.17 13.22 -6.99
N LEU A 169 -6.97 11.90 -7.02
CA LEU A 169 -8.05 10.92 -6.84
C LEU A 169 -8.69 11.04 -5.44
N ILE A 170 -7.86 11.17 -4.41
CA ILE A 170 -8.34 11.42 -3.03
C ILE A 170 -9.14 12.72 -2.94
N ALA A 171 -8.65 13.81 -3.54
CA ALA A 171 -9.33 15.10 -3.56
C ALA A 171 -10.69 15.03 -4.29
N ILE A 172 -10.77 14.31 -5.42
CA ILE A 172 -12.01 14.06 -6.16
C ILE A 172 -13.04 13.36 -5.27
N LEU A 173 -12.66 12.27 -4.62
CA LEU A 173 -13.57 11.52 -3.74
C LEU A 173 -13.98 12.32 -2.51
N GLN A 174 -13.08 13.12 -1.97
CA GLN A 174 -13.42 14.04 -0.88
C GLN A 174 -14.49 15.03 -1.32
N ARG A 175 -14.32 15.65 -2.50
CA ARG A 175 -15.33 16.59 -3.02
C ARG A 175 -16.68 15.92 -3.30
N ALA A 176 -16.65 14.73 -3.91
CA ALA A 176 -17.86 13.96 -4.16
C ALA A 176 -18.60 13.62 -2.86
N ARG A 177 -17.86 13.22 -1.81
CA ARG A 177 -18.43 12.97 -0.48
C ARG A 177 -19.08 14.21 0.13
N GLU A 178 -18.44 15.38 0.00
CA GLU A 178 -19.03 16.64 0.48
C GLU A 178 -20.34 16.95 -0.21
N LEU A 179 -20.40 16.77 -1.54
CA LEU A 179 -21.63 17.02 -2.32
C LEU A 179 -22.74 16.04 -1.96
N VAL A 180 -22.43 14.74 -1.83
CA VAL A 180 -23.36 13.71 -1.38
C VAL A 180 -23.87 14.05 0.03
N GLY A 181 -23.01 14.48 0.94
CA GLY A 181 -23.38 14.87 2.30
C GLY A 181 -24.23 16.15 2.38
N GLN A 182 -24.24 16.96 1.31
CA GLN A 182 -25.08 18.16 1.15
C GLN A 182 -26.34 17.89 0.32
N ASP A 183 -26.66 16.62 0.03
CA ASP A 183 -27.78 16.20 -0.82
C ASP A 183 -27.73 16.79 -2.25
N VAL A 184 -26.55 17.16 -2.72
CA VAL A 184 -26.37 17.60 -4.10
C VAL A 184 -26.44 16.38 -5.03
N PRO A 185 -27.27 16.39 -6.09
CA PRO A 185 -27.34 15.27 -7.02
C PRO A 185 -25.99 14.97 -7.65
N THR A 186 -25.40 13.84 -7.26
CA THR A 186 -24.09 13.40 -7.69
C THR A 186 -24.20 11.94 -8.13
N PHE A 187 -23.82 11.65 -9.38
CA PHE A 187 -23.85 10.28 -9.91
C PHE A 187 -23.01 9.35 -9.02
N THR A 188 -23.58 8.21 -8.65
CA THR A 188 -22.90 7.15 -7.93
C THR A 188 -23.56 5.81 -8.24
N THR A 189 -22.78 4.71 -8.24
CA THR A 189 -23.37 3.39 -8.09
C THR A 189 -23.94 3.25 -6.66
N SER A 190 -24.85 2.34 -6.44
CA SER A 190 -25.45 2.13 -5.10
C SER A 190 -24.40 1.79 -4.04
N ARG A 191 -23.37 1.01 -4.43
CA ARG A 191 -22.24 0.65 -3.55
C ARG A 191 -21.38 1.85 -3.23
N LEU A 192 -20.97 2.62 -4.23
CA LEU A 192 -20.17 3.82 -4.02
C LEU A 192 -20.93 4.85 -3.17
N HIS A 193 -22.24 5.01 -3.40
CA HIS A 193 -23.08 5.90 -2.60
C HIS A 193 -23.07 5.54 -1.12
N PHE A 194 -23.12 4.25 -0.78
CA PHE A 194 -23.07 3.78 0.60
C PHE A 194 -21.83 4.30 1.33
N PHE A 195 -20.66 4.23 0.70
CA PHE A 195 -19.41 4.70 1.29
C PHE A 195 -19.28 6.23 1.27
N LEU A 196 -19.69 6.90 0.20
CA LEU A 196 -19.64 8.37 0.12
C LEU A 196 -20.60 9.03 1.11
N SER A 197 -21.73 8.40 1.44
CA SER A 197 -22.66 8.90 2.45
C SER A 197 -22.19 8.68 3.90
N GLY A 198 -21.07 7.97 4.13
CA GLY A 198 -20.52 7.69 5.45
C GLY A 198 -21.35 6.69 6.27
N LYS A 199 -22.20 5.89 5.65
CA LYS A 199 -23.00 4.88 6.36
C LYS A 199 -22.14 3.81 7.01
N ASN A 200 -21.05 3.40 6.33
CA ASN A 200 -20.11 2.41 6.85
C ASN A 200 -19.45 2.84 8.18
N GLU A 201 -19.29 4.15 8.42
CA GLU A 201 -18.65 4.65 9.65
C GLU A 201 -19.52 4.45 10.91
N LYS A 202 -20.81 4.13 10.74
CA LYS A 202 -21.80 3.98 11.81
C LYS A 202 -22.22 2.53 12.04
N GLU A 203 -21.81 1.62 11.19
CA GLU A 203 -22.24 0.24 11.17
C GLU A 203 -21.05 -0.73 11.33
N PRO A 204 -21.26 -1.91 11.94
CA PRO A 204 -20.21 -2.92 12.05
C PRO A 204 -19.82 -3.47 10.67
N ILE A 205 -18.55 -3.81 10.49
CA ILE A 205 -17.98 -4.30 9.20
C ILE A 205 -18.83 -5.42 8.59
N ALA A 206 -19.27 -6.37 9.39
CA ALA A 206 -20.05 -7.52 8.93
C ALA A 206 -21.36 -7.15 8.21
N SER A 207 -21.95 -5.97 8.49
CA SER A 207 -23.21 -5.55 7.86
C SER A 207 -23.04 -4.99 6.45
N TRP A 208 -21.84 -4.58 6.07
CA TRP A 208 -21.56 -3.96 4.77
C TRP A 208 -20.40 -4.64 4.00
N LEU A 209 -19.90 -5.75 4.50
CA LEU A 209 -18.79 -6.48 3.86
C LEU A 209 -19.13 -6.90 2.41
N ASP A 210 -20.37 -7.38 2.16
CA ASP A 210 -20.84 -7.74 0.81
C ASP A 210 -20.97 -6.52 -0.11
N ILE A 211 -21.30 -5.35 0.45
CA ILE A 211 -21.34 -4.10 -0.33
C ILE A 211 -19.93 -3.73 -0.75
N PHE A 212 -18.96 -3.87 0.15
CA PHE A 212 -17.55 -3.63 -0.15
C PHE A 212 -16.98 -4.63 -1.15
N ALA A 213 -17.29 -5.91 -1.00
CA ALA A 213 -16.85 -6.97 -1.91
C ALA A 213 -17.28 -6.73 -3.37
N GLY A 214 -18.40 -6.06 -3.55
CA GLY A 214 -18.89 -5.76 -4.90
C GLY A 214 -18.48 -4.39 -5.44
N LEU A 215 -17.67 -3.61 -4.70
CA LEU A 215 -17.15 -2.32 -5.14
C LEU A 215 -15.78 -2.50 -5.78
N ASP A 216 -15.60 -2.02 -7.01
CA ASP A 216 -14.35 -2.15 -7.75
C ASP A 216 -13.90 -0.84 -8.43
N ASP A 217 -12.77 -0.88 -9.14
CA ASP A 217 -12.20 0.25 -9.88
C ASP A 217 -13.17 0.83 -10.91
N SER A 218 -14.10 0.00 -11.43
CA SER A 218 -15.07 0.43 -12.43
C SER A 218 -16.08 1.40 -11.83
N ASP A 219 -16.51 1.20 -10.57
CA ASP A 219 -17.42 2.12 -9.88
C ASP A 219 -16.83 3.53 -9.79
N ILE A 220 -15.56 3.61 -9.41
CA ILE A 220 -14.83 4.89 -9.30
C ILE A 220 -14.57 5.49 -10.68
N SER A 221 -14.12 4.68 -11.64
CA SER A 221 -13.78 5.13 -12.99
C SER A 221 -14.98 5.68 -13.74
N ILE A 222 -16.16 5.04 -13.63
CA ILE A 222 -17.40 5.52 -14.24
C ILE A 222 -17.84 6.82 -13.55
N ALA A 223 -17.81 6.87 -12.22
CA ALA A 223 -18.17 8.05 -11.47
C ALA A 223 -17.31 9.26 -11.88
N ILE A 224 -15.99 9.11 -12.00
CA ILE A 224 -15.07 10.18 -12.44
C ILE A 224 -15.40 10.67 -13.86
N LYS A 225 -15.81 9.78 -14.77
CA LYS A 225 -16.24 10.18 -16.13
C LYS A 225 -17.52 11.01 -16.10
N GLU A 226 -18.52 10.58 -15.35
CA GLU A 226 -19.78 11.30 -15.19
C GLU A 226 -19.57 12.65 -14.47
N TRP A 227 -18.74 12.67 -13.43
CA TRP A 227 -18.44 13.90 -12.69
C TRP A 227 -17.65 14.94 -13.51
N ALA A 228 -17.02 14.56 -14.60
CA ALA A 228 -16.35 15.51 -15.49
C ALA A 228 -17.30 16.55 -16.12
N THR A 229 -18.61 16.28 -16.11
CA THR A 229 -19.66 17.18 -16.58
C THR A 229 -20.56 17.71 -15.46
N HIS A 230 -20.20 17.43 -14.19
CA HIS A 230 -20.98 17.85 -13.03
C HIS A 230 -21.03 19.39 -12.90
N PRO A 231 -22.17 19.99 -12.46
CA PRO A 231 -22.29 21.45 -12.29
C PRO A 231 -21.30 22.06 -11.30
N ASP A 232 -20.85 21.29 -10.29
CA ASP A 232 -19.83 21.74 -9.34
C ASP A 232 -18.50 21.92 -10.08
N PRO A 233 -17.93 23.16 -10.09
CA PRO A 233 -16.72 23.45 -10.87
C PRO A 233 -15.46 22.77 -10.29
N ILE A 234 -15.42 22.49 -9.00
CA ILE A 234 -14.29 21.82 -8.37
C ILE A 234 -14.26 20.36 -8.82
N LEU A 235 -15.37 19.64 -8.64
CA LEU A 235 -15.46 18.23 -8.99
C LEU A 235 -15.21 18.02 -10.48
N SER A 236 -15.87 18.81 -11.35
CA SER A 236 -15.74 18.66 -12.79
C SER A 236 -14.35 19.01 -13.32
N ASP A 237 -13.68 20.04 -12.80
CA ASP A 237 -12.30 20.39 -13.17
C ASP A 237 -11.31 19.27 -12.81
N MET A 238 -11.35 18.80 -11.56
CA MET A 238 -10.47 17.76 -11.09
C MET A 238 -10.67 16.44 -11.87
N CYS A 239 -11.92 16.05 -12.14
CA CYS A 239 -12.22 14.87 -12.94
C CYS A 239 -11.75 15.00 -14.39
N ARG A 240 -11.94 16.15 -15.02
CA ARG A 240 -11.39 16.41 -16.37
C ARG A 240 -9.87 16.33 -16.39
N ARG A 241 -9.19 16.94 -15.42
CA ARG A 241 -7.72 16.86 -15.32
C ARG A 241 -7.25 15.41 -15.24
N LEU A 242 -7.88 14.59 -14.41
CA LEU A 242 -7.51 13.19 -14.27
C LEU A 242 -7.80 12.39 -15.55
N ASN A 243 -8.99 12.51 -16.14
CA ASN A 243 -9.42 11.80 -17.36
C ASN A 243 -8.53 12.10 -18.57
N TYR A 244 -8.13 13.37 -18.73
CA TYR A 244 -7.29 13.81 -19.85
C TYR A 244 -5.80 13.85 -19.55
N ARG A 245 -5.37 13.27 -18.40
CA ARG A 245 -3.96 13.24 -17.95
C ARG A 245 -3.32 14.64 -17.84
N ASN A 246 -4.10 15.68 -17.64
CA ASN A 246 -3.60 17.00 -17.26
C ASN A 246 -3.42 17.10 -15.76
N LEU A 247 -2.58 16.17 -15.22
CA LEU A 247 -2.34 16.06 -13.80
C LEU A 247 -1.72 17.33 -13.23
N LEU A 248 -1.97 17.59 -11.96
CA LEU A 248 -1.27 18.63 -11.21
C LEU A 248 0.25 18.39 -11.28
N HIS A 249 1.02 19.47 -11.24
CA HIS A 249 2.45 19.36 -10.98
C HIS A 249 2.67 18.92 -9.55
N ALA A 250 3.53 17.95 -9.33
CA ALA A 250 3.89 17.49 -8.00
C ALA A 250 5.39 17.71 -7.76
N GLU A 251 5.73 18.48 -6.75
CA GLU A 251 7.08 18.59 -6.22
C GLU A 251 7.24 17.63 -5.04
N LEU A 252 8.41 16.99 -4.93
CA LEU A 252 8.77 16.17 -3.78
C LEU A 252 10.01 16.74 -3.10
N SER A 253 9.98 16.85 -1.78
CA SER A 253 11.07 17.37 -0.97
C SER A 253 11.35 16.48 0.25
N GLY A 254 12.59 16.50 0.75
CA GLY A 254 12.94 15.92 2.05
C GLY A 254 12.55 16.79 3.25
N THR A 255 12.16 18.03 3.01
CA THR A 255 11.72 19.00 4.04
C THR A 255 10.32 19.51 3.71
N ALA A 256 9.55 19.85 4.73
CA ALA A 256 8.20 20.40 4.56
C ALA A 256 8.23 21.70 3.74
N PHE A 257 7.24 21.86 2.88
CA PHE A 257 7.01 23.13 2.19
C PHE A 257 6.47 24.16 3.20
N SER A 258 6.97 25.39 3.13
CA SER A 258 6.53 26.41 4.08
C SER A 258 5.06 26.79 3.84
N PRO A 259 4.29 27.06 4.90
CA PRO A 259 2.89 27.51 4.76
C PRO A 259 2.77 28.80 3.93
N GLU A 260 3.77 29.67 3.98
CA GLU A 260 3.84 30.92 3.23
C GLU A 260 3.90 30.64 1.72
N ARG A 261 4.78 29.71 1.29
CA ARG A 261 4.88 29.30 -0.12
C ARG A 261 3.57 28.68 -0.62
N VAL A 262 2.96 27.81 0.17
CA VAL A 262 1.68 27.18 -0.20
C VAL A 262 0.59 28.25 -0.36
N LYS A 263 0.53 29.22 0.56
CA LYS A 263 -0.43 30.33 0.50
C LYS A 263 -0.20 31.23 -0.70
N GLU A 264 1.06 31.57 -1.02
CA GLU A 264 1.43 32.38 -2.17
C GLU A 264 1.00 31.71 -3.49
N VAL A 265 1.36 30.44 -3.67
CA VAL A 265 0.99 29.68 -4.87
C VAL A 265 -0.53 29.52 -5.00
N LYS A 266 -1.23 29.33 -3.89
CA LYS A 266 -2.70 29.29 -3.85
C LYS A 266 -3.31 30.64 -4.32
N ALA A 267 -2.76 31.75 -3.88
CA ALA A 267 -3.19 33.09 -4.32
C ALA A 267 -2.96 33.30 -5.82
N ILE A 268 -1.83 32.81 -6.36
CA ILE A 268 -1.56 32.83 -7.81
C ILE A 268 -2.60 32.01 -8.56
N CYS A 269 -2.99 30.83 -8.06
CA CYS A 269 -4.07 30.02 -8.67
C CYS A 269 -5.38 30.81 -8.72
N GLN A 270 -5.74 31.50 -7.63
CA GLN A 270 -6.94 32.34 -7.59
C GLN A 270 -6.88 33.46 -8.60
N GLU A 271 -5.78 34.20 -8.64
CA GLU A 271 -5.61 35.36 -9.52
C GLU A 271 -5.53 34.98 -11.02
N LYS A 272 -4.62 34.03 -11.35
CA LYS A 272 -4.33 33.72 -12.77
C LYS A 272 -5.34 32.78 -13.43
N MET A 273 -6.02 31.94 -12.62
CA MET A 273 -6.99 30.97 -13.13
C MET A 273 -8.44 31.34 -12.79
N GLY A 274 -8.66 32.42 -12.05
CA GLY A 274 -10.01 32.86 -11.64
C GLY A 274 -10.70 31.88 -10.71
N LEU A 275 -9.94 31.10 -9.90
CA LEU A 275 -10.50 30.08 -9.04
C LEU A 275 -11.04 30.69 -7.74
N SER A 276 -12.18 30.18 -7.26
CA SER A 276 -12.64 30.48 -5.89
C SER A 276 -11.66 29.95 -4.86
N GLU A 277 -11.72 30.47 -3.61
CA GLU A 277 -10.83 30.02 -2.54
C GLU A 277 -10.96 28.50 -2.25
N PRO A 278 -12.17 27.93 -2.13
CA PRO A 278 -12.31 26.48 -1.98
C PRO A 278 -11.71 25.71 -3.17
N HIS A 279 -11.97 26.14 -4.40
CA HIS A 279 -11.43 25.48 -5.60
C HIS A 279 -9.89 25.51 -5.61
N ALA A 280 -9.29 26.65 -5.33
CA ALA A 280 -7.84 26.77 -5.21
C ALA A 280 -7.26 25.82 -4.15
N GLY A 281 -7.98 25.52 -3.07
CA GLY A 281 -7.61 24.56 -2.06
C GLY A 281 -7.56 23.11 -2.57
N TYR A 282 -8.42 22.75 -3.54
CA TYR A 282 -8.44 21.42 -4.16
C TYR A 282 -7.35 21.20 -5.21
N VAL A 283 -6.87 22.25 -5.85
CA VAL A 283 -5.83 22.15 -6.90
C VAL A 283 -4.44 22.58 -6.43
N CYS A 284 -4.35 23.21 -5.25
CA CYS A 284 -3.08 23.68 -4.68
C CYS A 284 -3.00 23.27 -3.20
N PHE A 285 -2.26 22.20 -2.91
CA PHE A 285 -2.16 21.62 -1.58
C PHE A 285 -0.83 20.92 -1.35
N ALA A 286 -0.40 20.87 -0.10
CA ALA A 286 0.80 20.18 0.33
C ALA A 286 0.46 19.13 1.39
N GLY A 287 1.29 18.11 1.47
CA GLY A 287 1.15 17.05 2.45
C GLY A 287 2.43 16.25 2.61
N GLU A 288 2.30 15.08 3.21
CA GLU A 288 3.42 14.18 3.43
C GLU A 288 3.08 12.76 3.01
N VAL A 289 4.09 12.04 2.54
CA VAL A 289 4.06 10.60 2.34
C VAL A 289 5.20 9.98 3.14
N THR A 290 4.88 8.96 3.90
CA THR A 290 5.85 8.27 4.76
C THR A 290 6.02 6.85 4.30
N ASN A 291 7.26 6.37 4.33
CA ASN A 291 7.54 4.96 4.14
C ASN A 291 8.66 4.50 5.08
N SER A 292 8.45 3.38 5.75
CA SER A 292 9.48 2.68 6.51
C SER A 292 10.05 1.56 5.66
N PHE A 293 11.29 1.72 5.16
CA PHE A 293 11.93 0.71 4.32
C PHE A 293 12.26 -0.56 5.08
N TYR A 294 12.74 -0.41 6.30
CA TYR A 294 13.09 -1.49 7.20
C TYR A 294 13.02 -0.99 8.64
N ASN A 295 12.36 -1.74 9.50
CA ASN A 295 12.25 -1.40 10.92
C ASN A 295 12.69 -2.58 11.79
N PRO A 296 13.97 -2.65 12.20
CA PRO A 296 14.47 -3.75 13.02
C PRO A 296 13.82 -3.84 14.41
N LYS A 297 13.17 -2.75 14.87
CA LYS A 297 12.48 -2.75 16.16
C LYS A 297 11.10 -3.43 16.09
N GLN A 298 10.47 -3.45 14.93
CA GLN A 298 9.20 -4.14 14.73
C GLN A 298 9.44 -5.61 14.40
N GLU A 299 10.30 -5.88 13.41
CA GLU A 299 10.61 -7.24 13.00
C GLU A 299 11.97 -7.27 12.28
N ALA A 300 12.92 -8.02 12.84
CA ALA A 300 14.27 -8.11 12.32
C ALA A 300 14.42 -9.23 11.29
N ILE A 301 15.11 -8.98 10.19
CA ILE A 301 15.57 -10.05 9.29
C ILE A 301 16.80 -10.69 9.93
N LYS A 302 16.64 -11.88 10.48
CA LYS A 302 17.68 -12.59 11.23
C LYS A 302 18.55 -13.43 10.30
N ILE A 303 19.85 -13.30 10.46
CA ILE A 303 20.88 -14.07 9.74
C ILE A 303 21.43 -15.17 10.67
N LEU A 304 21.37 -16.42 10.20
CA LEU A 304 21.88 -17.59 10.92
C LEU A 304 23.28 -17.95 10.44
N PHE A 305 24.27 -17.84 11.33
CA PHE A 305 25.66 -18.25 11.11
C PHE A 305 25.89 -19.71 11.45
N LYS A 306 27.00 -20.30 10.93
CA LYS A 306 27.36 -21.73 11.16
C LYS A 306 27.50 -22.12 12.61
N ASN A 307 27.84 -21.20 13.51
CA ASN A 307 27.95 -21.38 14.94
C ASN A 307 26.63 -21.22 15.70
N ASN A 308 25.49 -21.27 14.99
CA ASN A 308 24.16 -21.01 15.53
C ASN A 308 23.95 -19.58 16.08
N ARG A 309 24.85 -18.65 15.78
CA ARG A 309 24.68 -17.24 16.13
C ARG A 309 23.63 -16.61 15.21
N LEU A 310 22.68 -15.90 15.82
CA LEU A 310 21.67 -15.12 15.12
C LEU A 310 22.00 -13.62 15.24
N GLU A 311 21.98 -12.90 14.13
CA GLU A 311 22.18 -11.47 14.11
C GLU A 311 21.17 -10.81 13.17
N ASP A 312 20.80 -9.57 13.46
CA ASP A 312 20.06 -8.75 12.51
C ASP A 312 20.89 -8.46 11.25
N ILE A 313 20.25 -8.37 10.10
CA ILE A 313 20.91 -8.10 8.81
C ILE A 313 21.79 -6.84 8.86
N TYR A 314 21.42 -5.80 9.60
CA TYR A 314 22.27 -4.63 9.75
C TYR A 314 23.57 -4.87 10.47
N THR A 315 23.53 -5.71 11.51
CA THR A 315 24.74 -6.08 12.25
C THR A 315 25.59 -7.07 11.45
N ALA A 316 24.92 -7.96 10.70
CA ALA A 316 25.56 -9.00 9.91
C ALA A 316 26.16 -8.49 8.59
N SER A 317 25.67 -7.36 8.07
CA SER A 317 26.05 -6.81 6.77
C SER A 317 27.25 -5.87 6.86
N GLU A 318 28.22 -6.07 5.97
CA GLU A 318 29.34 -5.16 5.78
C GLU A 318 29.02 -3.98 4.87
N MET A 319 27.99 -4.11 4.01
CA MET A 319 27.66 -3.14 2.96
C MET A 319 26.55 -2.16 3.39
N LEU A 320 25.66 -2.55 4.29
CA LEU A 320 24.55 -1.72 4.71
C LEU A 320 25.02 -0.74 5.79
N ASN A 321 25.12 0.53 5.44
CA ASN A 321 25.42 1.57 6.42
C ASN A 321 24.18 1.78 7.31
N HIS A 322 24.34 1.51 8.61
CA HIS A 322 23.29 1.54 9.62
C HIS A 322 22.38 2.78 9.61
N SER A 323 22.91 3.94 9.22
CA SER A 323 22.15 5.19 9.19
C SER A 323 21.22 5.36 7.98
N ALA A 324 21.55 4.74 6.84
CA ALA A 324 20.88 5.02 5.57
C ALA A 324 19.58 4.22 5.36
N LEU A 325 19.47 3.02 5.92
CA LEU A 325 18.32 2.13 5.69
C LEU A 325 17.34 2.06 6.88
N ALA A 326 17.81 2.38 8.10
CA ALA A 326 16.99 2.36 9.31
C ALA A 326 16.09 3.59 9.48
N ASN A 327 16.31 4.64 8.67
CA ASN A 327 15.51 5.85 8.80
C ASN A 327 14.21 5.73 8.01
N THR A 328 13.09 5.92 8.68
CA THR A 328 11.80 6.22 8.02
C THR A 328 12.03 7.41 7.10
N VAL A 329 11.87 7.19 5.81
CA VAL A 329 12.01 8.30 4.86
C VAL A 329 10.66 8.96 4.70
N LYS A 330 10.58 10.15 5.25
CA LYS A 330 9.46 11.06 5.10
C LYS A 330 9.74 11.97 3.91
N LYS A 331 8.81 12.03 2.96
CA LYS A 331 8.81 13.02 1.90
C LYS A 331 7.57 13.89 1.99
N TYR A 332 7.77 15.12 1.63
CA TYR A 332 6.71 16.10 1.51
C TYR A 332 6.41 16.31 0.05
N PHE A 333 5.13 16.40 -0.29
CA PHE A 333 4.68 16.73 -1.64
C PHE A 333 3.99 18.09 -1.64
N PHE A 334 4.07 18.76 -2.79
CA PHE A 334 3.33 19.99 -3.06
C PHE A 334 2.76 19.89 -4.46
N CYS A 335 1.43 19.92 -4.56
CA CYS A 335 0.69 19.81 -5.82
C CYS A 335 0.09 21.16 -6.19
N TYR A 336 0.18 21.53 -7.47
CA TYR A 336 -0.44 22.72 -8.04
C TYR A 336 -0.65 22.57 -9.56
N PRO A 337 -1.53 23.37 -10.18
CA PRO A 337 -1.76 23.34 -11.63
C PRO A 337 -0.48 23.67 -12.42
N LYS A 338 -0.18 22.87 -13.46
CA LYS A 338 1.00 23.13 -14.32
C LYS A 338 0.96 24.49 -14.98
N GLU A 339 -0.23 24.99 -15.24
CA GLU A 339 -0.49 26.25 -15.93
C GLU A 339 0.11 27.44 -15.20
N ILE A 340 0.26 27.37 -13.89
CA ILE A 340 0.84 28.46 -13.09
C ILE A 340 2.36 28.38 -12.90
N ALA A 341 3.01 27.34 -13.39
CA ALA A 341 4.45 27.12 -13.18
C ALA A 341 5.35 28.27 -13.70
N LEU A 342 4.84 29.13 -14.58
CA LEU A 342 5.57 30.31 -15.08
C LEU A 342 5.53 31.51 -14.12
N TRP A 343 4.71 31.48 -13.08
CA TRP A 343 4.52 32.57 -12.12
C TRP A 343 4.97 32.25 -10.70
N ILE A 344 5.57 31.06 -10.49
CA ILE A 344 6.07 30.56 -9.20
C ILE A 344 7.60 30.71 -9.08
#